data_a76495fc953fa72ac5e02db84200d650
#
_entry.id   a76495fc953fa72ac5e02db84200d650
#
_cell.length_a   1.000
_cell.length_b   1.000
_cell.length_c   1.000
_cell.angle_alpha   90.00
_cell.angle_beta   90.00
_cell.angle_gamma   90.00
#
_symmetry.space_group_name_H-M   'P 1'
#
loop_
_entity.id
_entity.type
_entity.pdbx_description
1 polymer ?
#
loop_
_entity_poly.entity_id
_entity_poly.type
_entity_poly.pdbx_seq_one_letter_code
_entity_poly.pdbx_strand_id
1 'polypeptide(L)'
;MLSWMTGLFAGLLGLDELFKQYVEENLEHGEQKEFCGGKLVVRKVYNRGFLLNALDHHPKVVKGASAFAGLSLWGYDIFAFLRRGHYLEELGLAIASAGAASNIFDRLVRGKVIDYIGFRVENSFLAKLTANLGDFYLAIGAFLTAIGN
;
A
#
# COMPACT_ATOMS: atom_id res chain seq x y z
N MET A 1 -10.56 -13.93 -17.78
CA MET A 1 -10.51 -13.69 -16.32
C MET A 1 -9.14 -13.16 -15.89
N LEU A 2 -8.06 -13.86 -16.13
CA LEU A 2 -6.69 -13.41 -15.79
C LEU A 2 -6.34 -12.00 -16.34
N SER A 3 -6.78 -11.68 -17.55
CA SER A 3 -6.48 -10.39 -18.21
C SER A 3 -7.06 -9.16 -17.51
N TRP A 4 -8.30 -9.23 -16.98
CA TRP A 4 -8.86 -8.09 -16.28
C TRP A 4 -8.27 -7.91 -14.88
N MET A 5 -7.92 -8.99 -14.20
CA MET A 5 -7.22 -8.93 -12.90
C MET A 5 -5.82 -8.35 -13.04
N THR A 6 -5.09 -8.73 -14.10
CA THR A 6 -3.80 -8.10 -14.43
C THR A 6 -3.97 -6.61 -14.73
N GLY A 7 -5.02 -6.23 -15.46
CA GLY A 7 -5.35 -4.84 -15.71
C GLY A 7 -5.70 -4.06 -14.44
N LEU A 8 -6.46 -4.67 -13.54
CA LEU A 8 -6.79 -4.11 -12.23
C LEU A 8 -5.53 -3.92 -11.38
N PHE A 9 -4.69 -4.95 -11.25
CA PHE A 9 -3.42 -4.88 -10.54
C PHE A 9 -2.54 -3.73 -11.07
N ALA A 10 -2.32 -3.68 -12.38
CA ALA A 10 -1.50 -2.66 -13.00
C ALA A 10 -2.09 -1.24 -12.83
N GLY A 11 -3.41 -1.11 -12.94
CA GLY A 11 -4.11 0.16 -12.75
C GLY A 11 -4.01 0.68 -11.31
N LEU A 12 -4.22 -0.18 -10.32
CA LEU A 12 -4.11 0.18 -8.90
C LEU A 12 -2.68 0.51 -8.50
N LEU A 13 -1.71 -0.30 -8.94
CA LEU A 13 -0.28 -0.04 -8.74
C LEU A 13 0.11 1.31 -9.36
N GLY A 14 -0.26 1.53 -10.61
CA GLY A 14 0.04 2.79 -11.32
C GLY A 14 -0.61 4.00 -10.65
N LEU A 15 -1.84 3.86 -10.14
CA LEU A 15 -2.54 4.94 -9.46
C LEU A 15 -1.81 5.35 -8.16
N ASP A 16 -1.41 4.40 -7.32
CA ASP A 16 -0.67 4.70 -6.09
C ASP A 16 0.70 5.34 -6.41
N GLU A 17 1.43 4.80 -7.39
CA GLU A 17 2.71 5.36 -7.81
C GLU A 17 2.60 6.78 -8.38
N LEU A 18 1.53 7.08 -9.14
CA LEU A 18 1.25 8.43 -9.63
C LEU A 18 0.98 9.42 -8.49
N PHE A 19 0.20 9.02 -7.48
CA PHE A 19 -0.03 9.86 -6.30
C PHE A 19 1.25 10.07 -5.49
N LYS A 20 2.05 9.03 -5.28
CA LYS A 20 3.35 9.15 -4.62
C LYS A 20 4.29 10.10 -5.35
N GLN A 21 4.36 9.97 -6.68
CA GLN A 21 5.16 10.86 -7.53
C GLN A 21 4.66 12.31 -7.44
N TYR A 22 3.34 12.51 -7.55
CA TYR A 22 2.74 13.83 -7.43
C TYR A 22 3.08 14.50 -6.09
N VAL A 23 2.95 13.76 -4.99
CA VAL A 23 3.26 14.26 -3.64
C VAL A 23 4.77 14.56 -3.48
N GLU A 24 5.63 13.71 -4.05
CA GLU A 24 7.08 13.92 -4.00
C GLU A 24 7.50 15.20 -4.74
N GLU A 25 6.87 15.50 -5.86
CA GLU A 25 7.20 16.65 -6.71
C GLU A 25 6.54 17.96 -6.28
N ASN A 26 5.34 17.92 -5.68
CA ASN A 26 4.49 19.11 -5.51
C ASN A 26 4.24 19.51 -4.05
N LEU A 27 4.67 18.70 -3.07
CA LEU A 27 4.55 19.05 -1.66
C LEU A 27 5.93 19.22 -1.02
N GLU A 28 6.10 20.28 -0.22
CA GLU A 28 7.26 20.42 0.63
C GLU A 28 7.15 19.58 1.90
N HIS A 29 8.29 19.33 2.55
CA HIS A 29 8.30 18.59 3.81
C HIS A 29 7.63 19.41 4.92
N GLY A 30 6.56 18.86 5.54
CA GLY A 30 5.77 19.56 6.55
C GLY A 30 4.56 20.33 5.99
N GLU A 31 4.46 20.50 4.67
CA GLU A 31 3.27 21.06 4.03
C GLU A 31 2.09 20.10 4.17
N GLN A 32 0.90 20.66 4.44
CA GLN A 32 -0.35 19.90 4.51
C GLN A 32 -1.42 20.63 3.70
N LYS A 33 -2.08 19.90 2.80
CA LYS A 33 -3.23 20.39 2.03
C LYS A 33 -4.49 19.71 2.53
N GLU A 34 -5.49 20.50 2.90
CA GLU A 34 -6.77 19.98 3.38
C GLU A 34 -7.59 19.38 2.24
N PHE A 35 -8.24 18.26 2.51
CA PHE A 35 -9.11 17.56 1.59
C PHE A 35 -10.39 17.08 2.31
N CYS A 36 -11.48 16.82 1.57
CA CYS A 36 -12.74 16.30 2.11
C CYS A 36 -13.27 17.09 3.34
N GLY A 37 -13.36 18.42 3.23
CA GLY A 37 -13.89 19.24 4.32
C GLY A 37 -12.98 19.30 5.55
N GLY A 38 -11.68 19.12 5.36
CA GLY A 38 -10.67 19.24 6.42
C GLY A 38 -10.50 17.99 7.30
N LYS A 39 -11.25 16.91 7.06
CA LYS A 39 -11.09 15.64 7.79
C LYS A 39 -9.89 14.82 7.34
N LEU A 40 -9.54 14.93 6.05
CA LEU A 40 -8.36 14.32 5.47
C LEU A 40 -7.37 15.41 5.10
N VAL A 41 -6.10 15.10 5.19
CA VAL A 41 -5.01 15.97 4.77
C VAL A 41 -4.07 15.20 3.86
N VAL A 42 -3.62 15.85 2.79
CA VAL A 42 -2.50 15.35 1.98
C VAL A 42 -1.23 15.97 2.54
N ARG A 43 -0.29 15.12 2.93
CA ARG A 43 1.01 15.52 3.48
C ARG A 43 2.10 14.55 3.03
N LYS A 44 3.33 15.01 2.96
CA LYS A 44 4.47 14.15 2.60
C LYS A 44 5.15 13.60 3.85
N VAL A 45 5.06 12.27 4.03
CA VAL A 45 5.73 11.55 5.12
C VAL A 45 6.55 10.41 4.54
N TYR A 46 7.79 10.30 4.99
CA TYR A 46 8.69 9.21 4.61
C TYR A 46 8.70 8.13 5.68
N ASN A 47 8.27 6.94 5.32
CA ASN A 47 8.27 5.76 6.18
C ASN A 47 9.40 4.82 5.78
N ARG A 48 10.41 4.70 6.63
CA ARG A 48 11.57 3.82 6.43
C ARG A 48 11.40 2.45 7.10
N GLY A 49 10.38 2.33 7.94
CA GLY A 49 10.03 1.12 8.66
C GLY A 49 8.75 0.47 8.16
N PHE A 50 8.05 -0.17 9.08
CA PHE A 50 6.68 -0.62 8.92
C PHE A 50 5.70 0.41 9.49
N LEU A 51 4.59 -0.04 10.06
CA LEU A 51 3.60 0.84 10.67
C LEU A 51 4.27 1.78 11.70
N LEU A 52 3.98 3.08 11.62
CA LEU A 52 4.57 4.11 12.50
C LEU A 52 6.11 4.10 12.53
N ASN A 53 6.75 3.83 11.42
CA ASN A 53 8.22 3.73 11.31
C ASN A 53 8.87 2.63 12.20
N ALA A 54 8.11 1.61 12.59
CA ALA A 54 8.69 0.49 13.33
C ALA A 54 9.86 -0.12 12.54
N LEU A 55 10.98 -0.37 13.21
CA LEU A 55 12.23 -0.90 12.64
C LEU A 55 12.93 0.02 11.62
N ASP A 56 12.68 1.33 11.63
CA ASP A 56 13.31 2.31 10.73
C ASP A 56 14.85 2.33 10.84
N HIS A 57 15.39 1.98 12.02
CA HIS A 57 16.83 1.83 12.26
C HIS A 57 17.43 0.54 11.65
N HIS A 58 16.60 -0.37 11.13
CA HIS A 58 17.02 -1.63 10.54
C HIS A 58 16.56 -1.78 9.08
N PRO A 59 17.00 -0.91 8.14
CA PRO A 59 16.49 -0.86 6.78
C PRO A 59 16.71 -2.16 5.99
N LYS A 60 17.76 -2.91 6.29
CA LYS A 60 18.00 -4.22 5.66
C LYS A 60 16.97 -5.26 6.07
N VAL A 61 16.56 -5.24 7.35
CA VAL A 61 15.52 -6.13 7.88
C VAL A 61 14.17 -5.78 7.25
N VAL A 62 13.84 -4.48 7.20
CA VAL A 62 12.58 -4.01 6.58
C VAL A 62 12.51 -4.40 5.10
N LYS A 63 13.58 -4.18 4.34
CA LYS A 63 13.64 -4.58 2.92
C LYS A 63 13.50 -6.09 2.74
N GLY A 64 14.26 -6.87 3.51
CA GLY A 64 14.23 -8.34 3.44
C GLY A 64 12.87 -8.92 3.81
N ALA A 65 12.27 -8.44 4.90
CA ALA A 65 10.95 -8.87 5.34
C ALA A 65 9.85 -8.48 4.34
N SER A 66 9.92 -7.26 3.76
CA SER A 66 8.97 -6.81 2.72
C SER A 66 9.09 -7.67 1.46
N ALA A 67 10.30 -7.95 1.00
CA ALA A 67 10.53 -8.82 -0.16
C ALA A 67 10.03 -10.25 0.09
N PHE A 68 10.31 -10.80 1.27
CA PHE A 68 9.84 -12.14 1.65
C PHE A 68 8.31 -12.20 1.71
N ALA A 69 7.66 -11.22 2.35
CA ALA A 69 6.21 -11.15 2.41
C ALA A 69 5.57 -11.02 1.02
N GLY A 70 6.15 -10.20 0.13
CA GLY A 70 5.69 -10.07 -1.24
C GLY A 70 5.84 -11.36 -2.06
N LEU A 71 6.97 -12.03 -1.97
CA LEU A 71 7.18 -13.32 -2.63
C LEU A 71 6.21 -14.39 -2.12
N SER A 72 5.93 -14.39 -0.80
CA SER A 72 4.96 -15.31 -0.20
C SER A 72 3.53 -15.02 -0.70
N LEU A 73 3.15 -13.75 -0.79
CA LEU A 73 1.85 -13.33 -1.33
C LEU A 73 1.72 -13.75 -2.79
N TRP A 74 2.71 -13.46 -3.64
CA TRP A 74 2.67 -13.84 -5.05
C TRP A 74 2.69 -15.37 -5.26
N GLY A 75 3.39 -16.11 -4.40
CA GLY A 75 3.31 -17.57 -4.40
C GLY A 75 1.91 -18.07 -4.07
N TYR A 76 1.24 -17.44 -3.10
CA TYR A 76 -0.14 -17.75 -2.77
C TYR A 76 -1.12 -17.32 -3.89
N ASP A 77 -0.91 -16.19 -4.54
CA ASP A 77 -1.68 -15.76 -5.71
C ASP A 77 -1.68 -16.86 -6.79
N ILE A 78 -0.50 -17.37 -7.16
CA ILE A 78 -0.38 -18.43 -8.15
C ILE A 78 -1.18 -19.67 -7.72
N PHE A 79 -1.05 -20.08 -6.46
CA PHE A 79 -1.80 -21.21 -5.93
C PHE A 79 -3.31 -21.00 -5.97
N ALA A 80 -3.80 -19.84 -5.54
CA ALA A 80 -5.22 -19.50 -5.54
C ALA A 80 -5.80 -19.45 -6.96
N PHE A 81 -5.10 -18.83 -7.92
CA PHE A 81 -5.52 -18.79 -9.32
C PHE A 81 -5.60 -20.17 -9.99
N LEU A 82 -4.80 -21.14 -9.53
CA LEU A 82 -4.86 -22.53 -10.03
C LEU A 82 -6.09 -23.27 -9.51
N ARG A 83 -6.65 -22.90 -8.36
CA ARG A 83 -7.79 -23.58 -7.75
C ARG A 83 -9.11 -23.35 -8.49
N ARG A 84 -9.27 -22.25 -9.23
CA ARG A 84 -10.46 -21.80 -9.98
C ARG A 84 -11.75 -21.74 -9.15
N GLY A 85 -12.59 -20.76 -9.45
CA GLY A 85 -13.94 -20.64 -8.87
C GLY A 85 -14.01 -19.79 -7.60
N HIS A 86 -12.92 -19.25 -7.08
CA HIS A 86 -12.86 -18.38 -5.92
C HIS A 86 -12.68 -16.90 -6.33
N TYR A 87 -13.61 -16.37 -7.12
CA TYR A 87 -13.48 -15.05 -7.74
C TYR A 87 -13.26 -13.90 -6.74
N LEU A 88 -13.88 -13.98 -5.57
CA LEU A 88 -13.75 -12.94 -4.55
C LEU A 88 -12.38 -13.01 -3.86
N GLU A 89 -11.87 -14.20 -3.62
CA GLU A 89 -10.50 -14.43 -3.15
C GLU A 89 -9.49 -13.91 -4.17
N GLU A 90 -9.64 -14.30 -5.44
CA GLU A 90 -8.76 -13.87 -6.54
C GLU A 90 -8.78 -12.33 -6.72
N LEU A 91 -9.96 -11.69 -6.60
CA LEU A 91 -10.09 -10.24 -6.62
C LEU A 91 -9.35 -9.60 -5.45
N GLY A 92 -9.55 -10.14 -4.24
CA GLY A 92 -8.88 -9.67 -3.03
C GLY A 92 -7.36 -9.77 -3.15
N LEU A 93 -6.86 -10.88 -3.65
CA LEU A 93 -5.43 -11.11 -3.89
C LEU A 93 -4.85 -10.13 -4.92
N ALA A 94 -5.54 -9.89 -6.05
CA ALA A 94 -5.08 -8.93 -7.05
C ALA A 94 -4.96 -7.51 -6.47
N ILE A 95 -5.92 -7.10 -5.63
CA ILE A 95 -5.90 -5.79 -4.96
C ILE A 95 -4.77 -5.75 -3.92
N ALA A 96 -4.64 -6.76 -3.06
CA ALA A 96 -3.58 -6.82 -2.05
C ALA A 96 -2.19 -6.82 -2.68
N SER A 97 -1.99 -7.59 -3.75
CA SER A 97 -0.73 -7.67 -4.47
C SER A 97 -0.34 -6.35 -5.12
N ALA A 98 -1.31 -5.55 -5.61
CA ALA A 98 -1.02 -4.21 -6.11
C ALA A 98 -0.47 -3.29 -5.01
N GLY A 99 -1.09 -3.30 -3.82
CA GLY A 99 -0.62 -2.52 -2.67
C GLY A 99 0.74 -2.99 -2.15
N ALA A 100 0.93 -4.32 -2.06
CA ALA A 100 2.20 -4.90 -1.68
C ALA A 100 3.32 -4.52 -2.66
N ALA A 101 3.07 -4.64 -3.97
CA ALA A 101 4.04 -4.32 -5.01
C ALA A 101 4.48 -2.85 -4.94
N SER A 102 3.54 -1.91 -4.77
CA SER A 102 3.87 -0.49 -4.64
C SER A 102 4.75 -0.22 -3.42
N ASN A 103 4.37 -0.72 -2.24
CA ASN A 103 5.14 -0.50 -1.02
C ASN A 103 6.50 -1.22 -1.01
N ILE A 104 6.62 -2.36 -1.71
CA ILE A 104 7.89 -3.07 -1.90
C ILE A 104 8.79 -2.32 -2.86
N PHE A 105 8.25 -1.84 -3.99
CA PHE A 105 8.99 -1.00 -4.94
C PHE A 105 9.61 0.21 -4.24
N ASP A 106 8.83 0.92 -3.45
CA ASP A 106 9.32 2.05 -2.66
C ASP A 106 10.48 1.67 -1.75
N ARG A 107 10.36 0.57 -1.00
CA ARG A 107 11.42 0.13 -0.10
C ARG A 107 12.68 -0.33 -0.81
N LEU A 108 12.54 -1.03 -1.92
CA LEU A 108 13.69 -1.57 -2.65
C LEU A 108 14.40 -0.50 -3.49
N VAL A 109 13.64 0.35 -4.16
CA VAL A 109 14.16 1.34 -5.11
C VAL A 109 14.41 2.69 -4.44
N ARG A 110 13.39 3.26 -3.79
CA ARG A 110 13.48 4.58 -3.14
C ARG A 110 14.10 4.54 -1.73
N GLY A 111 14.14 3.35 -1.11
CA GLY A 111 14.65 3.14 0.26
C GLY A 111 13.70 3.61 1.36
N LYS A 112 12.51 4.07 1.02
CA LYS A 112 11.47 4.62 1.90
C LYS A 112 10.12 4.49 1.21
N VAL A 113 9.05 4.31 1.98
CA VAL A 113 7.67 4.42 1.46
C VAL A 113 7.24 5.87 1.57
N ILE A 114 6.49 6.36 0.57
CA ILE A 114 5.90 7.68 0.56
C ILE A 114 4.45 7.53 1.01
N ASP A 115 4.17 7.98 2.24
CA ASP A 115 2.84 8.04 2.82
C ASP A 115 2.29 9.45 2.66
N TYR A 116 1.00 9.58 2.23
CA TYR A 116 0.48 10.90 1.86
C TYR A 116 -0.96 11.17 2.33
N ILE A 117 -1.70 10.19 2.82
CA ILE A 117 -3.07 10.37 3.33
C ILE A 117 -3.01 10.43 4.85
N GLY A 118 -3.17 11.63 5.41
CA GLY A 118 -3.26 11.84 6.84
C GLY A 118 -4.69 12.06 7.31
N PHE A 119 -4.93 11.85 8.60
CA PHE A 119 -6.24 12.02 9.23
C PHE A 119 -6.19 13.22 10.19
N ARG A 120 -7.17 14.11 10.06
CA ARG A 120 -7.37 15.23 11.00
C ARG A 120 -8.50 14.87 11.95
N VAL A 121 -8.14 14.22 13.03
CA VAL A 121 -9.08 13.72 14.05
C VAL A 121 -8.57 14.09 15.44
N GLU A 122 -9.47 14.18 16.42
CA GLU A 122 -9.11 14.51 17.82
C GLU A 122 -8.25 13.42 18.48
N ASN A 123 -8.36 12.18 18.02
CA ASN A 123 -7.54 11.08 18.52
C ASN A 123 -6.09 11.27 18.11
N SER A 124 -5.22 11.50 19.09
CA SER A 124 -3.79 11.80 18.88
C SER A 124 -3.02 10.67 18.19
N PHE A 125 -3.44 9.43 18.34
CA PHE A 125 -2.84 8.29 17.67
C PHE A 125 -3.20 8.28 16.17
N LEU A 126 -4.49 8.40 15.84
CA LEU A 126 -4.96 8.43 14.46
C LEU A 126 -4.46 9.66 13.70
N ALA A 127 -4.32 10.80 14.39
CA ALA A 127 -3.77 12.03 13.78
C ALA A 127 -2.31 11.88 13.35
N LYS A 128 -1.55 10.97 13.98
CA LYS A 128 -0.15 10.67 13.61
C LYS A 128 -0.04 9.68 12.45
N LEU A 129 -1.10 8.90 12.20
CA LEU A 129 -1.10 7.94 11.09
C LEU A 129 -1.11 8.67 9.76
N THR A 130 -0.23 8.24 8.88
CA THR A 130 -0.27 8.59 7.46
C THR A 130 -0.16 7.30 6.68
N ALA A 131 -0.98 7.16 5.66
CA ALA A 131 -1.07 5.98 4.81
C ALA A 131 -0.93 6.40 3.34
N ASN A 132 -0.81 5.43 2.46
CA ASN A 132 -0.92 5.57 1.01
C ASN A 132 -2.04 4.67 0.47
N LEU A 133 -2.36 4.77 -0.80
CA LEU A 133 -3.38 3.90 -1.41
C LEU A 133 -2.99 2.42 -1.33
N GLY A 134 -1.69 2.09 -1.43
CA GLY A 134 -1.21 0.72 -1.28
C GLY A 134 -1.58 0.08 0.06
N ASP A 135 -1.59 0.85 1.16
CA ASP A 135 -2.01 0.35 2.47
C ASP A 135 -3.52 0.04 2.50
N PHE A 136 -4.35 0.87 1.86
CA PHE A 136 -5.78 0.60 1.71
C PHE A 136 -6.02 -0.62 0.82
N TYR A 137 -5.25 -0.78 -0.25
CA TYR A 137 -5.35 -1.96 -1.12
C TYR A 137 -4.98 -3.23 -0.35
N LEU A 138 -3.95 -3.20 0.48
CA LEU A 138 -3.60 -4.33 1.35
C LEU A 138 -4.73 -4.68 2.32
N ALA A 139 -5.33 -3.69 2.98
CA ALA A 139 -6.41 -3.91 3.92
C ALA A 139 -7.68 -4.45 3.24
N ILE A 140 -8.12 -3.81 2.15
CA ILE A 140 -9.31 -4.21 1.39
C ILE A 140 -9.09 -5.59 0.76
N GLY A 141 -7.93 -5.80 0.14
CA GLY A 141 -7.59 -7.06 -0.50
C GLY A 141 -7.54 -8.21 0.49
N ALA A 142 -6.91 -8.03 1.64
CA ALA A 142 -6.88 -9.03 2.70
C ALA A 142 -8.29 -9.38 3.22
N PHE A 143 -9.15 -8.38 3.39
CA PHE A 143 -10.54 -8.59 3.80
C PHE A 143 -11.32 -9.40 2.76
N LEU A 144 -11.24 -9.03 1.48
CA LEU A 144 -11.91 -9.74 0.39
C LEU A 144 -11.41 -11.18 0.25
N THR A 145 -10.10 -11.39 0.38
CA THR A 145 -9.49 -12.73 0.36
C THR A 145 -10.04 -13.58 1.51
N ALA A 146 -10.15 -13.01 2.72
CA ALA A 146 -10.62 -13.74 3.90
C ALA A 146 -12.08 -14.17 3.80
N ILE A 147 -12.95 -13.37 3.17
CA ILE A 147 -14.38 -13.72 2.99
C ILE A 147 -14.65 -14.52 1.72
N GLY A 148 -13.69 -14.56 0.79
CA GLY A 148 -13.78 -15.29 -0.48
C GLY A 148 -13.21 -16.71 -0.47
N ASN A 149 -12.54 -17.06 0.62
CA ASN A 149 -11.85 -18.35 0.77
C ASN A 149 -12.79 -19.48 1.18
#